data_9b609c73bacb239eaeba3a8da46543a0
#
_entry.id   9b609c73bacb239eaeba3a8da46543a0
#
_cell.length_a   1.000
_cell.length_b   1.000
_cell.length_c   1.000
_cell.angle_alpha   90.00
_cell.angle_beta   90.00
_cell.angle_gamma   90.00
#
_symmetry.space_group_name_H-M   'P 1'
#
loop_
_entity.id
_entity.type
_entity.pdbx_description
1 polymer ?
#
loop_
_entity_poly.entity_id
_entity_poly.type
_entity_poly.pdbx_seq_one_letter_code
_entity_poly.pdbx_strand_id
1 'polypeptide(L)'
;MVEEAKNRQVIILTHDIAFLSELIFATEKNNVDSLIHHLQWTGDFSGCVYDGLPWDKVSYKTRVEKLKQESRQLDPWPVYPSAEQDNSMRRLYSRMRSTVEKMVEDVIFAGIVVRFSEIIGVGNLHKLSGLERECCIAISELWSKCHRITDAHDQPAYKQTALPSPDEFRADLELILDLAKKQQRLRLKIVNL
;
A
#
# COMPACT_ATOMS: atom_id res chain seq x y z
N MET A 1 19.26 -20.13 -9.59
CA MET A 1 19.19 -19.68 -8.17
C MET A 1 18.18 -20.52 -7.38
N VAL A 2 16.90 -20.56 -7.75
CA VAL A 2 15.86 -21.31 -7.01
C VAL A 2 16.15 -22.82 -7.00
N GLU A 3 16.60 -23.40 -8.10
CA GLU A 3 17.01 -24.81 -8.15
C GLU A 3 18.21 -25.11 -7.22
N GLU A 4 19.16 -24.19 -7.14
CA GLU A 4 20.29 -24.32 -6.21
C GLU A 4 19.87 -24.25 -4.73
N ALA A 5 18.83 -23.45 -4.43
CA ALA A 5 18.32 -23.33 -3.07
C ALA A 5 17.69 -24.62 -2.54
N LYS A 6 17.35 -25.58 -3.38
CA LYS A 6 16.90 -26.93 -2.98
C LYS A 6 18.04 -27.78 -2.37
N ASN A 7 19.28 -27.44 -2.70
CA ASN A 7 20.44 -28.25 -2.32
C ASN A 7 21.39 -27.52 -1.35
N ARG A 8 21.28 -26.21 -1.24
CA ARG A 8 22.14 -25.39 -0.39
C ARG A 8 21.49 -24.06 -0.02
N GLN A 9 21.97 -23.42 1.02
CA GLN A 9 21.58 -22.06 1.36
C GLN A 9 22.06 -21.11 0.25
N VAL A 10 21.14 -20.27 -0.25
CA VAL A 10 21.42 -19.20 -1.22
C VAL A 10 21.03 -17.88 -0.58
N ILE A 11 21.96 -16.94 -0.52
CA ILE A 11 21.73 -15.58 0.00
C ILE A 11 21.79 -14.63 -1.19
N ILE A 12 20.75 -13.82 -1.38
CA ILE A 12 20.63 -12.85 -2.47
C ILE A 12 20.46 -11.46 -1.87
N LEU A 13 21.31 -10.53 -2.27
CA LEU A 13 21.20 -9.11 -1.94
C LEU A 13 20.80 -8.35 -3.20
N THR A 14 19.71 -7.60 -3.14
CA THR A 14 19.22 -6.80 -4.25
C THR A 14 18.54 -5.53 -3.77
N HIS A 15 18.60 -4.48 -4.57
CA HIS A 15 17.80 -3.27 -4.44
C HIS A 15 16.72 -3.18 -5.55
N ASP A 16 16.71 -4.15 -6.45
CA ASP A 16 15.77 -4.21 -7.56
C ASP A 16 14.46 -4.89 -7.13
N ILE A 17 13.41 -4.10 -7.07
CA ILE A 17 12.06 -4.54 -6.67
C ILE A 17 11.42 -5.46 -7.71
N ALA A 18 11.73 -5.29 -9.01
CA ALA A 18 11.23 -6.18 -10.05
C ALA A 18 11.86 -7.57 -9.91
N PHE A 19 13.18 -7.61 -9.75
CA PHE A 19 13.91 -8.86 -9.51
C PHE A 19 13.44 -9.57 -8.22
N LEU A 20 13.21 -8.83 -7.13
CA LEU A 20 12.62 -9.40 -5.90
C LEU A 20 11.26 -10.05 -6.17
N SER A 21 10.44 -9.43 -7.02
CA SER A 21 9.11 -9.99 -7.37
C SER A 21 9.22 -11.31 -8.12
N GLU A 22 10.13 -11.38 -9.07
CA GLU A 22 10.40 -12.61 -9.84
C GLU A 22 10.96 -13.72 -8.93
N LEU A 23 11.82 -13.38 -7.98
CA LEU A 23 12.33 -14.34 -7.00
C LEU A 23 11.21 -14.89 -6.12
N ILE A 24 10.33 -14.04 -5.58
CA ILE A 24 9.18 -14.49 -4.77
C ILE A 24 8.30 -15.44 -5.58
N PHE A 25 7.93 -15.03 -6.79
CA PHE A 25 7.12 -15.87 -7.67
C PHE A 25 7.80 -17.22 -7.97
N ALA A 26 9.10 -17.19 -8.24
CA ALA A 26 9.86 -18.40 -8.55
C ALA A 26 10.00 -19.33 -7.33
N THR A 27 10.20 -18.82 -6.11
CA THR A 27 10.26 -19.61 -4.88
C THR A 27 8.92 -20.24 -4.56
N GLU A 28 7.82 -19.49 -4.65
CA GLU A 28 6.46 -20.00 -4.46
C GLU A 28 6.11 -21.11 -5.47
N LYS A 29 6.38 -20.87 -6.75
CA LYS A 29 6.13 -21.84 -7.85
C LYS A 29 6.89 -23.16 -7.66
N ASN A 30 8.09 -23.11 -7.08
CA ASN A 30 8.94 -24.28 -6.89
C ASN A 30 8.89 -24.86 -5.46
N ASN A 31 8.01 -24.35 -4.58
CA ASN A 31 7.90 -24.73 -3.17
C ASN A 31 9.25 -24.68 -2.43
N VAL A 32 10.01 -23.59 -2.62
CA VAL A 32 11.27 -23.36 -1.93
C VAL A 32 11.02 -22.34 -0.83
N ASP A 33 11.35 -22.70 0.41
CA ASP A 33 11.24 -21.79 1.54
C ASP A 33 12.19 -20.60 1.37
N SER A 34 11.67 -19.41 1.65
CA SER A 34 12.46 -18.18 1.56
C SER A 34 12.21 -17.29 2.78
N LEU A 35 13.30 -16.73 3.31
CA LEU A 35 13.27 -15.71 4.34
C LEU A 35 13.66 -14.38 3.71
N ILE A 36 12.85 -13.36 3.94
CA ILE A 36 13.06 -12.04 3.37
C ILE A 36 13.31 -11.04 4.50
N HIS A 37 14.38 -10.30 4.37
CA HIS A 37 14.68 -9.13 5.19
C HIS A 37 14.86 -7.92 4.28
N HIS A 38 14.48 -6.74 4.76
CA HIS A 38 14.78 -5.50 4.05
C HIS A 38 15.59 -4.56 4.92
N LEU A 39 16.49 -3.83 4.27
CA LEU A 39 17.37 -2.85 4.90
C LEU A 39 16.77 -1.46 4.69
N GLN A 40 16.69 -0.68 5.74
CA GLN A 40 16.10 0.66 5.69
C GLN A 40 17.02 1.68 6.36
N TRP A 41 16.98 2.90 5.87
CA TRP A 41 17.52 4.04 6.59
C TRP A 41 16.50 4.54 7.61
N THR A 42 16.92 4.78 8.85
CA THR A 42 16.09 5.28 9.95
C THR A 42 16.59 6.63 10.49
N GLY A 43 16.84 7.58 9.61
CA GLY A 43 17.33 8.91 9.98
C GLY A 43 18.82 8.93 10.29
N ASP A 44 19.22 8.49 11.47
CA ASP A 44 20.62 8.55 11.93
C ASP A 44 21.43 7.30 11.56
N PHE A 45 20.77 6.20 11.23
CA PHE A 45 21.43 4.92 10.96
C PHE A 45 21.01 4.34 9.61
N SER A 46 22.00 3.89 8.85
CA SER A 46 21.81 3.08 7.65
C SER A 46 21.87 1.59 7.98
N GLY A 47 21.16 0.76 7.19
CA GLY A 47 21.29 -0.70 7.30
C GLY A 47 20.49 -1.33 8.44
N CYS A 48 19.50 -0.65 8.99
CA CYS A 48 18.57 -1.28 9.93
C CYS A 48 17.82 -2.41 9.24
N VAL A 49 17.90 -3.61 9.80
CA VAL A 49 17.29 -4.83 9.25
C VAL A 49 15.87 -4.98 9.80
N TYR A 50 14.92 -5.19 8.90
CA TYR A 50 13.52 -5.48 9.21
C TYR A 50 13.10 -6.78 8.57
N ASP A 51 12.28 -7.55 9.29
CA ASP A 51 11.73 -8.79 8.78
C ASP A 51 10.63 -8.54 7.74
N GLY A 52 10.59 -9.38 6.74
CA GLY A 52 9.56 -9.40 5.72
C GLY A 52 9.78 -8.42 4.58
N LEU A 53 8.71 -8.25 3.81
CA LEU A 53 8.72 -7.46 2.58
C LEU A 53 8.79 -5.95 2.86
N PRO A 54 9.49 -5.17 2.00
CA PRO A 54 9.45 -3.72 2.06
C PRO A 54 8.03 -3.20 1.78
N TRP A 55 7.76 -1.95 2.22
CA TRP A 55 6.44 -1.30 2.09
C TRP A 55 5.82 -1.47 0.70
N ASP A 56 6.62 -1.32 -0.35
CA ASP A 56 6.13 -1.36 -1.73
C ASP A 56 5.62 -2.74 -2.17
N LYS A 57 5.96 -3.79 -1.44
CA LYS A 57 5.56 -5.18 -1.75
C LYS A 57 4.47 -5.76 -0.86
N VAL A 58 4.19 -5.15 0.29
CA VAL A 58 3.11 -5.65 1.14
C VAL A 58 1.73 -5.29 0.59
N SER A 59 0.76 -6.15 0.84
CA SER A 59 -0.63 -5.97 0.39
C SER A 59 -1.26 -4.70 0.97
N TYR A 60 -2.29 -4.16 0.32
CA TYR A 60 -3.02 -3.01 0.84
C TYR A 60 -3.61 -3.28 2.24
N LYS A 61 -4.06 -4.49 2.54
CA LYS A 61 -4.57 -4.86 3.87
C LYS A 61 -3.50 -4.73 4.95
N THR A 62 -2.32 -5.28 4.68
CA THR A 62 -1.17 -5.18 5.59
C THR A 62 -0.76 -3.72 5.81
N ARG A 63 -0.79 -2.89 4.75
CA ARG A 63 -0.52 -1.46 4.86
C ARG A 63 -1.56 -0.76 5.74
N VAL A 64 -2.85 -1.04 5.57
CA VAL A 64 -3.92 -0.47 6.40
C VAL A 64 -3.70 -0.82 7.88
N GLU A 65 -3.39 -2.08 8.20
CA GLU A 65 -3.15 -2.47 9.60
C GLU A 65 -1.92 -1.77 10.21
N LYS A 66 -0.83 -1.64 9.44
CA LYS A 66 0.35 -0.87 9.87
C LYS A 66 -0.01 0.60 10.12
N LEU A 67 -0.77 1.23 9.22
CA LEU A 67 -1.19 2.62 9.37
C LEU A 67 -2.13 2.82 10.56
N LYS A 68 -3.02 1.88 10.85
CA LYS A 68 -3.84 1.89 12.06
C LYS A 68 -2.98 1.86 13.33
N GLN A 69 -1.95 1.02 13.36
CA GLN A 69 -1.04 0.95 14.50
C GLN A 69 -0.26 2.26 14.67
N GLU A 70 0.29 2.79 13.59
CA GLU A 70 1.04 4.06 13.61
C GLU A 70 0.15 5.24 14.06
N SER A 71 -1.11 5.29 13.61
CA SER A 71 -2.04 6.38 13.99
C SER A 71 -2.35 6.46 15.48
N ARG A 72 -2.20 5.35 16.23
CA ARG A 72 -2.39 5.34 17.69
C ARG A 72 -1.34 6.15 18.41
N GLN A 73 -0.18 6.38 17.82
CA GLN A 73 0.88 7.21 18.39
C GLN A 73 0.53 8.71 18.39
N LEU A 74 -0.51 9.10 17.64
CA LEU A 74 -1.00 10.47 17.60
C LEU A 74 -2.00 10.80 18.72
N ASP A 75 -2.42 9.82 19.50
CA ASP A 75 -3.35 10.05 20.61
C ASP A 75 -2.60 10.43 21.90
N PRO A 76 -3.07 11.43 22.65
CA PRO A 76 -4.19 12.31 22.33
C PRO A 76 -3.81 13.40 21.30
N TRP A 77 -4.75 13.74 20.41
CA TRP A 77 -4.58 14.82 19.42
C TRP A 77 -5.12 16.13 20.00
N PRO A 78 -4.26 17.11 20.31
CA PRO A 78 -4.71 18.40 20.85
C PRO A 78 -5.37 19.28 19.78
N VAL A 79 -6.08 20.32 20.22
CA VAL A 79 -6.70 21.30 19.30
C VAL A 79 -5.65 22.00 18.42
N TYR A 80 -4.47 22.23 18.97
CA TYR A 80 -3.31 22.77 18.26
C TYR A 80 -2.19 21.74 18.30
N PRO A 81 -2.10 20.84 17.30
CA PRO A 81 -1.06 19.83 17.28
C PRO A 81 0.33 20.46 17.14
N SER A 82 1.35 19.77 17.66
CA SER A 82 2.74 20.17 17.49
C SER A 82 3.20 19.98 16.03
N ALA A 83 4.27 20.65 15.63
CA ALA A 83 4.87 20.46 14.32
C ALA A 83 5.26 18.99 14.05
N GLU A 84 5.64 18.24 15.10
CA GLU A 84 5.96 16.81 14.98
C GLU A 84 4.70 15.97 14.70
N GLN A 85 3.58 16.30 15.36
CA GLN A 85 2.29 15.64 15.10
C GLN A 85 1.78 15.97 13.69
N ASP A 86 1.92 17.22 13.24
CA ASP A 86 1.62 17.63 11.86
C ASP A 86 2.43 16.84 10.84
N ASN A 87 3.74 16.74 11.02
CA ASN A 87 4.62 15.99 10.15
C ASN A 87 4.28 14.50 10.15
N SER A 88 3.92 13.95 11.31
CA SER A 88 3.50 12.56 11.44
C SER A 88 2.20 12.30 10.69
N MET A 89 1.21 13.19 10.77
CA MET A 89 -0.05 13.08 10.02
C MET A 89 0.18 13.17 8.51
N ARG A 90 1.00 14.10 8.04
CA ARG A 90 1.35 14.19 6.60
C ARG A 90 2.05 12.93 6.11
N ARG A 91 2.97 12.38 6.88
CA ARG A 91 3.63 11.10 6.57
C ARG A 91 2.62 9.96 6.48
N LEU A 92 1.65 9.89 7.40
CA LEU A 92 0.59 8.89 7.37
C LEU A 92 -0.28 9.02 6.12
N TYR A 93 -0.67 10.23 5.72
CA TYR A 93 -1.42 10.45 4.48
C TYR A 93 -0.61 10.17 3.22
N SER A 94 0.70 10.41 3.21
CA SER A 94 1.58 9.99 2.12
C SER A 94 1.58 8.47 1.95
N ARG A 95 1.65 7.73 3.06
CA ARG A 95 1.55 6.26 3.06
C ARG A 95 0.13 5.78 2.71
N MET A 96 -0.90 6.48 3.15
CA MET A 96 -2.29 6.20 2.77
C MET A 96 -2.47 6.33 1.26
N ARG A 97 -1.94 7.37 0.62
CA ARG A 97 -1.98 7.55 -0.83
C ARG A 97 -1.44 6.31 -1.55
N SER A 98 -0.23 5.85 -1.19
CA SER A 98 0.35 4.65 -1.78
C SER A 98 -0.43 3.37 -1.44
N THR A 99 -1.19 3.36 -0.33
CA THR A 99 -2.07 2.26 0.05
C THR A 99 -3.34 2.22 -0.81
N VAL A 100 -3.93 3.38 -1.13
CA VAL A 100 -5.05 3.48 -2.09
C VAL A 100 -4.60 2.98 -3.46
N GLU A 101 -3.44 3.40 -3.95
CA GLU A 101 -2.88 2.92 -5.21
C GLU A 101 -2.68 1.39 -5.20
N LYS A 102 -2.19 0.85 -4.08
CA LYS A 102 -2.02 -0.61 -3.93
C LYS A 102 -3.36 -1.35 -3.87
N MET A 103 -4.37 -0.77 -3.26
CA MET A 103 -5.72 -1.32 -3.28
C MET A 103 -6.30 -1.35 -4.71
N VAL A 104 -6.09 -0.30 -5.49
CA VAL A 104 -6.48 -0.29 -6.92
C VAL A 104 -5.77 -1.39 -7.69
N GLU A 105 -4.47 -1.57 -7.52
CA GLU A 105 -3.71 -2.66 -8.13
C GLU A 105 -4.24 -4.03 -7.72
N ASP A 106 -4.36 -4.29 -6.41
CA ASP A 106 -4.70 -5.61 -5.87
C ASP A 106 -6.17 -5.98 -6.10
N VAL A 107 -7.08 -4.99 -6.03
CA VAL A 107 -8.52 -5.24 -6.04
C VAL A 107 -9.17 -4.83 -7.36
N ILE A 108 -8.95 -3.60 -7.85
CA ILE A 108 -9.61 -3.14 -9.07
C ILE A 108 -9.02 -3.86 -10.28
N PHE A 109 -7.71 -3.77 -10.47
CA PHE A 109 -7.04 -4.42 -11.58
C PHE A 109 -6.85 -5.93 -11.39
N ALA A 110 -6.77 -6.42 -10.17
CA ALA A 110 -6.80 -7.85 -9.81
C ALA A 110 -5.95 -8.76 -10.72
N GLY A 111 -4.71 -8.38 -10.95
CA GLY A 111 -3.76 -9.11 -11.77
C GLY A 111 -3.85 -8.85 -13.28
N ILE A 112 -4.60 -7.82 -13.70
CA ILE A 112 -4.55 -7.30 -15.09
C ILE A 112 -3.30 -6.45 -15.26
N VAL A 113 -3.10 -5.50 -14.35
CA VAL A 113 -1.90 -4.66 -14.29
C VAL A 113 -1.25 -4.87 -12.93
N VAL A 114 0.00 -5.28 -12.93
CA VAL A 114 0.81 -5.49 -11.72
C VAL A 114 2.07 -4.64 -11.85
N ARG A 115 2.35 -3.80 -10.86
CA ARG A 115 3.57 -2.97 -10.86
C ARG A 115 4.82 -3.85 -10.98
N PHE A 116 5.75 -3.41 -11.80
CA PHE A 116 7.02 -4.10 -12.07
C PHE A 116 6.87 -5.43 -12.82
N SER A 117 5.72 -5.66 -13.46
CA SER A 117 5.52 -6.76 -14.41
C SER A 117 5.47 -6.22 -15.84
N GLU A 118 6.16 -6.86 -16.74
CA GLU A 118 6.11 -6.55 -18.17
C GLU A 118 4.85 -7.11 -18.84
N ILE A 119 4.12 -8.00 -18.14
CA ILE A 119 2.99 -8.73 -18.68
C ILE A 119 1.68 -8.08 -18.25
N ILE A 120 0.80 -7.85 -19.22
CA ILE A 120 -0.60 -7.49 -18.97
C ILE A 120 -1.44 -8.78 -18.90
N GLY A 121 -2.13 -8.96 -17.78
CA GLY A 121 -2.96 -10.15 -17.53
C GLY A 121 -4.30 -10.11 -18.27
N VAL A 122 -4.28 -10.19 -19.61
CA VAL A 122 -5.47 -10.09 -20.49
C VAL A 122 -6.55 -11.11 -20.11
N GLY A 123 -6.16 -12.32 -19.72
CA GLY A 123 -7.08 -13.36 -19.24
C GLY A 123 -7.89 -12.96 -17.99
N ASN A 124 -7.49 -11.92 -17.30
CA ASN A 124 -8.16 -11.38 -16.10
C ASN A 124 -9.16 -10.24 -16.39
N LEU A 125 -9.37 -9.84 -17.65
CA LEU A 125 -10.23 -8.70 -18.02
C LEU A 125 -11.65 -8.82 -17.48
N HIS A 126 -12.19 -10.03 -17.38
CA HIS A 126 -13.51 -10.29 -16.78
C HIS A 126 -13.60 -9.79 -15.33
N LYS A 127 -12.48 -9.64 -14.62
CA LYS A 127 -12.43 -9.15 -13.23
C LYS A 127 -12.73 -7.64 -13.11
N LEU A 128 -12.72 -6.87 -14.22
CA LEU A 128 -13.17 -5.48 -14.24
C LEU A 128 -14.69 -5.35 -14.26
N SER A 129 -15.41 -6.43 -14.56
CA SER A 129 -16.87 -6.44 -14.55
C SER A 129 -17.41 -6.04 -13.17
N GLY A 130 -18.46 -5.22 -13.14
CA GLY A 130 -19.07 -4.73 -11.91
C GLY A 130 -18.33 -3.59 -11.23
N LEU A 131 -17.38 -2.95 -11.90
CA LEU A 131 -16.79 -1.71 -11.41
C LEU A 131 -17.81 -0.57 -11.52
N GLU A 132 -18.32 -0.13 -10.38
CA GLU A 132 -19.32 0.93 -10.31
C GLU A 132 -18.66 2.32 -10.34
N ARG A 133 -19.34 3.27 -11.01
CA ARG A 133 -18.88 4.67 -11.11
C ARG A 133 -18.69 5.31 -9.74
N GLU A 134 -19.59 5.06 -8.80
CA GLU A 134 -19.56 5.59 -7.44
C GLU A 134 -18.33 5.10 -6.67
N CYS A 135 -17.93 3.85 -6.89
CA CYS A 135 -16.69 3.30 -6.32
C CYS A 135 -15.46 4.01 -6.88
N CYS A 136 -15.42 4.25 -8.20
CA CYS A 136 -14.32 4.97 -8.84
C CYS A 136 -14.20 6.40 -8.34
N ILE A 137 -15.35 7.10 -8.18
CA ILE A 137 -15.39 8.48 -7.65
C ILE A 137 -14.84 8.50 -6.21
N ALA A 138 -15.35 7.63 -5.33
CA ALA A 138 -14.91 7.59 -3.93
C ALA A 138 -13.41 7.29 -3.79
N ILE A 139 -12.86 6.39 -4.60
CA ILE A 139 -11.41 6.11 -4.64
C ILE A 139 -10.63 7.35 -5.08
N SER A 140 -11.09 8.02 -6.14
CA SER A 140 -10.45 9.22 -6.69
C SER A 140 -10.48 10.40 -5.70
N GLU A 141 -11.58 10.58 -4.99
CA GLU A 141 -11.73 11.61 -3.96
C GLU A 141 -10.79 11.37 -2.78
N LEU A 142 -10.74 10.13 -2.28
CA LEU A 142 -9.83 9.76 -1.20
C LEU A 142 -8.36 9.94 -1.61
N TRP A 143 -7.99 9.51 -2.81
CA TRP A 143 -6.65 9.71 -3.33
C TRP A 143 -6.32 11.21 -3.46
N SER A 144 -7.25 12.01 -3.98
CA SER A 144 -7.09 13.46 -4.11
C SER A 144 -6.98 14.16 -2.75
N LYS A 145 -7.71 13.68 -1.74
CA LYS A 145 -7.56 14.16 -0.35
C LYS A 145 -6.14 13.92 0.15
N CYS A 146 -5.63 12.69 0.00
CA CYS A 146 -4.26 12.35 0.38
C CYS A 146 -3.23 13.25 -0.31
N HIS A 147 -3.40 13.48 -1.62
CA HIS A 147 -2.50 14.32 -2.41
C HIS A 147 -2.47 15.76 -1.90
N ARG A 148 -3.63 16.39 -1.67
CA ARG A 148 -3.70 17.76 -1.12
C ARG A 148 -3.00 17.90 0.23
N ILE A 149 -3.09 16.88 1.09
CA ILE A 149 -2.49 16.91 2.43
C ILE A 149 -0.96 16.77 2.33
N THR A 150 -0.46 15.95 1.42
CA THR A 150 0.98 15.69 1.24
C THR A 150 1.71 16.81 0.53
N ASP A 151 1.10 17.43 -0.47
CA ASP A 151 1.74 18.48 -1.29
C ASP A 151 1.71 19.88 -0.63
N ALA A 152 1.07 20.00 0.54
CA ALA A 152 0.98 21.28 1.25
C ALA A 152 2.31 21.81 1.81
N HIS A 153 3.42 21.05 1.71
CA HIS A 153 4.74 21.51 2.14
C HIS A 153 5.28 22.68 1.31
N ASP A 154 4.93 22.76 0.03
CA ASP A 154 5.42 23.80 -0.90
C ASP A 154 4.43 24.97 -1.04
N GLN A 155 3.31 24.95 -0.29
CA GLN A 155 2.31 26.00 -0.37
C GLN A 155 2.49 27.06 0.72
N PRO A 156 2.25 28.34 0.41
CA PRO A 156 2.23 29.39 1.41
C PRO A 156 1.27 29.08 2.54
N ALA A 157 1.61 29.48 3.79
CA ALA A 157 0.86 29.15 4.99
C ALA A 157 -0.66 29.46 4.91
N TYR A 158 -1.05 30.50 4.17
CA TYR A 158 -2.47 30.88 3.97
C TYR A 158 -3.26 29.94 3.07
N LYS A 159 -2.57 29.04 2.31
CA LYS A 159 -3.19 28.01 1.48
C LYS A 159 -3.17 26.62 2.12
N GLN A 160 -2.55 26.48 3.29
CA GLN A 160 -2.46 25.18 3.94
C GLN A 160 -3.85 24.74 4.41
N THR A 161 -4.27 23.59 3.93
CA THR A 161 -5.49 22.92 4.40
C THR A 161 -5.28 22.46 5.85
N ALA A 162 -6.26 22.68 6.70
CA ALA A 162 -6.23 22.09 8.05
C ALA A 162 -6.02 20.59 7.97
N LEU A 163 -5.13 20.08 8.81
CA LEU A 163 -4.86 18.64 8.84
C LEU A 163 -6.06 17.90 9.44
N PRO A 164 -6.43 16.76 8.85
CA PRO A 164 -7.44 15.88 9.42
C PRO A 164 -7.05 15.39 10.82
N SER A 165 -8.05 15.13 11.66
CA SER A 165 -7.84 14.53 12.97
C SER A 165 -7.42 13.03 12.84
N PRO A 166 -6.85 12.43 13.90
CA PRO A 166 -6.58 10.99 13.92
C PRO A 166 -7.82 10.13 13.67
N ASP A 167 -9.00 10.56 14.15
CA ASP A 167 -10.25 9.82 13.91
C ASP A 167 -10.69 9.91 12.46
N GLU A 168 -10.55 11.05 11.82
CA GLU A 168 -10.80 11.22 10.39
C GLU A 168 -9.84 10.37 9.55
N PHE A 169 -8.55 10.32 9.93
CA PHE A 169 -7.58 9.44 9.30
C PHE A 169 -7.98 7.95 9.40
N ARG A 170 -8.44 7.52 10.58
CA ARG A 170 -8.92 6.13 10.79
C ARG A 170 -10.17 5.83 9.98
N ALA A 171 -11.09 6.79 9.87
CA ALA A 171 -12.27 6.66 9.02
C ALA A 171 -11.89 6.51 7.53
N ASP A 172 -10.90 7.26 7.06
CA ASP A 172 -10.37 7.13 5.70
C ASP A 172 -9.74 5.74 5.46
N LEU A 173 -9.08 5.15 6.46
CA LEU A 173 -8.55 3.77 6.37
C LEU A 173 -9.67 2.72 6.29
N GLU A 174 -10.75 2.88 7.07
CA GLU A 174 -11.90 1.98 6.97
C GLU A 174 -12.59 2.10 5.60
N LEU A 175 -12.66 3.31 5.03
CA LEU A 175 -13.20 3.52 3.70
C LEU A 175 -12.44 2.71 2.64
N ILE A 176 -11.09 2.62 2.71
CA ILE A 176 -10.29 1.77 1.81
C ILE A 176 -10.76 0.31 1.87
N LEU A 177 -10.95 -0.20 3.09
CA LEU A 177 -11.37 -1.59 3.28
C LEU A 177 -12.79 -1.84 2.78
N ASP A 178 -13.69 -0.90 2.99
CA ASP A 178 -15.10 -1.03 2.57
C ASP A 178 -15.24 -0.95 1.05
N LEU A 179 -14.53 -0.03 0.40
CA LEU A 179 -14.48 0.05 -1.07
C LEU A 179 -13.92 -1.26 -1.66
N ALA A 180 -12.85 -1.79 -1.09
CA ALA A 180 -12.27 -3.05 -1.53
C ALA A 180 -13.26 -4.23 -1.36
N LYS A 181 -13.91 -4.34 -0.20
CA LYS A 181 -14.94 -5.38 0.06
C LYS A 181 -16.13 -5.25 -0.88
N LYS A 182 -16.63 -4.03 -1.10
CA LYS A 182 -17.74 -3.76 -2.03
C LYS A 182 -17.40 -4.26 -3.43
N GLN A 183 -16.22 -3.89 -3.96
CA GLN A 183 -15.79 -4.32 -5.28
C GLN A 183 -15.62 -5.84 -5.39
N GLN A 184 -15.06 -6.48 -4.38
CA GLN A 184 -14.92 -7.94 -4.37
C GLN A 184 -16.29 -8.65 -4.38
N ARG A 185 -17.27 -8.15 -3.61
CA ARG A 185 -18.64 -8.71 -3.60
C ARG A 185 -19.36 -8.55 -4.94
N LEU A 186 -19.22 -7.40 -5.60
CA LEU A 186 -19.82 -7.15 -6.92
C LEU A 186 -19.25 -8.11 -7.96
N ARG A 187 -17.94 -8.32 -7.95
CA ARG A 187 -17.26 -9.26 -8.83
C ARG A 187 -17.77 -10.69 -8.66
N LEU A 188 -17.92 -11.16 -7.43
CA LEU A 188 -18.43 -12.52 -7.15
C LEU A 188 -19.85 -12.73 -7.63
N LYS A 189 -20.71 -11.71 -7.58
CA LYS A 189 -22.07 -11.79 -8.11
C LYS A 189 -22.13 -11.97 -9.63
N ILE A 190 -21.17 -11.40 -10.36
CA ILE A 190 -21.11 -11.46 -11.83
C ILE A 190 -20.51 -12.79 -12.33
N VAL A 191 -19.51 -13.31 -11.59
CA VAL A 191 -18.89 -14.62 -11.96
C VAL A 191 -19.82 -15.81 -11.74
N ASN A 192 -20.83 -15.66 -10.86
CA ASN A 192 -21.82 -16.72 -10.57
C ASN A 192 -23.11 -16.59 -11.39
N LEU A 193 -23.18 -15.70 -12.36
CA LEU A 193 -24.22 -15.59 -13.40
C LEU A 193 -23.75 -16.24 -14.70
#